data_1f5f3ecbd7508d10126187742cec1ac3
#
_entry.id   1f5f3ecbd7508d10126187742cec1ac3
#
_cell.length_a   1.000
_cell.length_b   1.000
_cell.length_c   1.000
_cell.angle_alpha   90.00
_cell.angle_beta   90.00
_cell.angle_gamma   90.00
#
_symmetry.space_group_name_H-M   'P 1'
#
loop_
_entity.id
_entity.type
_entity.pdbx_description
1 polymer ?
#
loop_
_entity_poly.entity_id
_entity_poly.type
_entity_poly.pdbx_seq_one_letter_code
_entity_poly.pdbx_strand_id
1 'polypeptide(L)'
;MNLFELFVKIGVDDQASGKLGELSGKLGNGLKTAAKIGTAAVGAAAAGITALTTAAVNNYAEYEQLVGGVETLFKNSANKVQEYAANAYKTAGMSANEYMSTVTSFSASLLKSLGGDTDKAAEYANQALTDMSDNANKMGTSMEMIQNAYQGFAKQNYTMLDNLNTMGALAA
;
A
#
# COMPACT_ATOMS: atom_id res chain seq x y z
N MET A 1 15.23 11.20 -13.70
CA MET A 1 14.49 11.11 -12.44
C MET A 1 13.21 10.34 -12.76
N ASN A 2 13.08 9.15 -12.20
CA ASN A 2 11.95 8.25 -12.48
C ASN A 2 10.70 8.80 -11.74
N LEU A 3 9.50 8.61 -12.31
CA LEU A 3 8.24 9.06 -11.70
C LEU A 3 8.09 8.50 -10.27
N PHE A 4 8.60 7.32 -10.03
CA PHE A 4 8.62 6.64 -8.74
C PHE A 4 9.55 7.32 -7.72
N GLU A 5 10.73 7.79 -8.13
CA GLU A 5 11.62 8.59 -7.28
C GLU A 5 11.00 9.93 -6.91
N LEU A 6 10.15 10.49 -7.79
CA LEU A 6 9.39 11.70 -7.53
C LEU A 6 8.33 11.45 -6.45
N PHE A 7 7.62 10.33 -6.50
CA PHE A 7 6.60 9.96 -5.49
C PHE A 7 7.22 9.70 -4.11
N VAL A 8 8.34 8.99 -4.03
CA VAL A 8 9.05 8.72 -2.77
C VAL A 8 9.60 10.02 -2.17
N LYS A 9 10.10 10.93 -3.00
CA LYS A 9 10.69 12.19 -2.54
C LYS A 9 9.64 13.22 -2.09
N ILE A 10 8.41 13.15 -2.60
CA ILE A 10 7.27 13.98 -2.16
C ILE A 10 6.72 13.49 -0.82
N GLY A 11 6.82 12.19 -0.51
CA GLY A 11 6.30 11.59 0.73
C GLY A 11 7.18 11.79 1.98
N VAL A 12 8.41 12.30 1.84
CA VAL A 12 9.38 12.38 2.95
C VAL A 12 9.65 13.80 3.43
N ASP A 13 9.17 14.83 2.70
CA ASP A 13 9.52 16.23 3.01
C ASP A 13 8.25 17.04 3.29
N ASP A 14 8.15 17.61 4.49
CA ASP A 14 7.05 18.49 4.95
C ASP A 14 6.91 19.77 4.09
N GLN A 15 7.79 19.94 3.09
CA GLN A 15 7.70 20.96 2.05
C GLN A 15 6.84 20.53 0.83
N ALA A 16 6.19 19.37 0.90
CA ALA A 16 5.41 18.81 -0.21
C ALA A 16 4.27 19.73 -0.65
N SER A 17 3.62 20.42 0.28
CA SER A 17 2.53 21.35 -0.02
C SER A 17 2.97 22.54 -0.89
N GLY A 18 4.17 23.06 -0.64
CA GLY A 18 4.76 24.14 -1.46
C GLY A 18 5.15 23.66 -2.86
N LYS A 19 5.76 22.48 -2.95
CA LYS A 19 6.17 21.88 -4.22
C LYS A 19 4.99 21.39 -5.07
N LEU A 20 3.92 20.91 -4.44
CA LEU A 20 2.67 20.58 -5.14
C LEU A 20 2.00 21.83 -5.73
N GLY A 21 2.02 22.96 -5.01
CA GLY A 21 1.57 24.24 -5.52
C GLY A 21 2.39 24.74 -6.72
N GLU A 22 3.71 24.60 -6.65
CA GLU A 22 4.62 24.96 -7.75
C GLU A 22 4.45 24.04 -8.96
N LEU A 23 4.31 22.73 -8.74
CA LEU A 23 4.06 21.75 -9.81
C LEU A 23 2.70 21.98 -10.46
N SER A 24 1.67 22.24 -9.67
CA SER A 24 0.33 22.63 -10.14
C SER A 24 0.37 23.93 -10.96
N GLY A 25 1.17 24.92 -10.54
CA GLY A 25 1.38 26.15 -11.28
C GLY A 25 2.13 25.93 -12.61
N LYS A 26 3.18 25.11 -12.61
CA LYS A 26 3.93 24.76 -13.83
C LYS A 26 3.11 23.94 -14.81
N LEU A 27 2.31 22.98 -14.32
CA LEU A 27 1.36 22.21 -15.12
C LEU A 27 0.24 23.09 -15.68
N GLY A 28 -0.32 24.02 -14.87
CA GLY A 28 -1.34 24.97 -15.30
C GLY A 28 -0.82 25.94 -16.40
N ASN A 29 0.42 26.38 -16.30
CA ASN A 29 1.05 27.22 -17.32
C ASN A 29 1.42 26.42 -18.59
N GLY A 30 1.86 25.18 -18.46
CA GLY A 30 2.08 24.28 -19.59
C GLY A 30 0.77 23.98 -20.35
N LEU A 31 -0.32 23.78 -19.63
CA LEU A 31 -1.66 23.58 -20.20
C LEU A 31 -2.20 24.84 -20.90
N LYS A 32 -1.98 26.02 -20.37
CA LYS A 32 -2.35 27.30 -21.03
C LYS A 32 -1.56 27.50 -22.35
N THR A 33 -0.32 27.05 -22.38
CA THR A 33 0.51 27.10 -23.60
C THR A 33 0.07 26.07 -24.62
N ALA A 34 -0.28 24.86 -24.19
CA ALA A 34 -0.84 23.81 -25.05
C ALA A 34 -2.24 24.17 -25.59
N ALA A 35 -3.05 24.88 -24.81
CA ALA A 35 -4.38 25.36 -25.22
C ALA A 35 -4.33 26.34 -26.42
N LYS A 36 -3.21 27.00 -26.65
CA LYS A 36 -2.99 27.85 -27.83
C LYS A 36 -2.72 27.05 -29.11
N ILE A 37 -2.45 25.75 -29.02
CA ILE A 37 -2.04 24.90 -30.14
C ILE A 37 -3.14 23.99 -30.69
N GLY A 38 -4.27 23.83 -29.99
CA GLY A 38 -5.41 23.05 -30.51
C GLY A 38 -6.41 22.62 -29.42
N THR A 39 -7.65 23.04 -29.59
CA THR A 39 -8.69 22.99 -28.54
C THR A 39 -9.26 21.60 -28.23
N ALA A 40 -9.13 20.62 -29.11
CA ALA A 40 -9.74 19.28 -28.90
C ALA A 40 -8.84 18.29 -28.15
N ALA A 41 -7.52 18.35 -28.34
CA ALA A 41 -6.57 17.47 -27.65
C ALA A 41 -6.30 17.90 -26.18
N VAL A 42 -6.51 19.16 -25.86
CA VAL A 42 -6.22 19.77 -24.56
C VAL A 42 -7.25 19.36 -23.50
N GLY A 43 -8.50 19.17 -23.88
CA GLY A 43 -9.56 18.74 -22.94
C GLY A 43 -9.30 17.35 -22.37
N ALA A 44 -8.87 16.40 -23.18
CA ALA A 44 -8.57 15.04 -22.76
C ALA A 44 -7.28 14.98 -21.90
N ALA A 45 -6.25 15.76 -22.26
CA ALA A 45 -5.02 15.85 -21.49
C ALA A 45 -5.23 16.52 -20.13
N ALA A 46 -6.04 17.59 -20.07
CA ALA A 46 -6.38 18.28 -18.82
C ALA A 46 -7.18 17.37 -17.88
N ALA A 47 -8.16 16.63 -18.37
CA ALA A 47 -8.92 15.66 -17.59
C ALA A 47 -8.02 14.53 -17.05
N GLY A 48 -7.10 14.04 -17.88
CA GLY A 48 -6.12 13.02 -17.45
C GLY A 48 -5.19 13.49 -16.34
N ILE A 49 -4.66 14.71 -16.45
CA ILE A 49 -3.78 15.30 -15.43
C ILE A 49 -4.54 15.57 -14.13
N THR A 50 -5.79 16.05 -14.18
CA THR A 50 -6.61 16.26 -12.99
C THR A 50 -6.92 14.94 -12.30
N ALA A 51 -7.26 13.89 -13.05
CA ALA A 51 -7.51 12.56 -12.50
C ALA A 51 -6.26 11.98 -11.82
N LEU A 52 -5.08 12.11 -12.43
CA LEU A 52 -3.81 11.66 -11.87
C LEU A 52 -3.45 12.44 -10.58
N THR A 53 -3.69 13.75 -10.54
CA THR A 53 -3.41 14.57 -9.36
C THR A 53 -4.34 14.20 -8.20
N THR A 54 -5.63 13.99 -8.50
CA THR A 54 -6.60 13.57 -7.49
C THR A 54 -6.28 12.18 -6.95
N ALA A 55 -5.92 11.23 -7.82
CA ALA A 55 -5.52 9.90 -7.40
C ALA A 55 -4.24 9.93 -6.54
N ALA A 56 -3.27 10.77 -6.88
CA ALA A 56 -2.04 10.92 -6.10
C ALA A 56 -2.32 11.52 -4.71
N VAL A 57 -3.19 12.53 -4.61
CA VAL A 57 -3.58 13.14 -3.32
C VAL A 57 -4.34 12.13 -2.46
N ASN A 58 -5.27 11.39 -3.03
CA ASN A 58 -6.03 10.38 -2.29
C ASN A 58 -5.12 9.24 -1.78
N ASN A 59 -4.21 8.76 -2.60
CA ASN A 59 -3.24 7.74 -2.20
C ASN A 59 -2.29 8.24 -1.11
N TYR A 60 -1.95 9.52 -1.12
CA TYR A 60 -1.12 10.12 -0.08
C TYR A 60 -1.89 10.28 1.24
N ALA A 61 -3.15 10.72 1.19
CA ALA A 61 -4.00 10.82 2.37
C ALA A 61 -4.23 9.45 3.03
N GLU A 62 -4.45 8.42 2.21
CA GLU A 62 -4.53 7.03 2.68
C GLU A 62 -3.20 6.58 3.32
N TYR A 63 -2.07 6.89 2.69
CA TYR A 63 -0.74 6.58 3.23
C TYR A 63 -0.53 7.19 4.61
N GLU A 64 -0.84 8.47 4.81
CA GLU A 64 -0.71 9.14 6.11
C GLU A 64 -1.60 8.48 7.19
N GLN A 65 -2.83 8.12 6.83
CA GLN A 65 -3.72 7.40 7.75
C GLN A 65 -3.17 6.04 8.14
N LEU A 66 -2.61 5.29 7.19
CA LEU A 66 -2.02 3.98 7.43
C LEU A 66 -0.75 4.07 8.27
N VAL A 67 0.09 5.09 8.04
CA VAL A 67 1.26 5.38 8.89
C VAL A 67 0.82 5.61 10.34
N GLY A 68 -0.20 6.43 10.57
CA GLY A 68 -0.75 6.65 11.92
C GLY A 68 -1.28 5.36 12.57
N GLY A 69 -1.89 4.47 11.80
CA GLY A 69 -2.31 3.15 12.25
C GLY A 69 -1.12 2.26 12.67
N VAL A 70 -0.08 2.23 11.85
CA VAL A 70 1.17 1.49 12.13
C VAL A 70 1.85 2.05 13.37
N GLU A 71 1.98 3.36 13.52
CA GLU A 71 2.58 4.01 14.69
C GLU A 71 1.82 3.69 15.98
N THR A 72 0.50 3.68 15.93
CA THR A 72 -0.35 3.34 17.07
C THR A 72 -0.16 1.90 17.53
N LEU A 73 -0.07 0.96 16.60
CA LEU A 73 0.01 -0.48 16.89
C LEU A 73 1.44 -0.92 17.22
N PHE A 74 2.41 -0.51 16.43
CA PHE A 74 3.80 -0.98 16.53
C PHE A 74 4.72 -0.07 17.33
N LYS A 75 4.27 1.14 17.66
CA LYS A 75 5.00 2.08 18.55
C LYS A 75 6.47 2.25 18.12
N ASN A 76 7.41 1.80 18.96
CA ASN A 76 8.85 1.92 18.68
C ASN A 76 9.32 1.14 17.45
N SER A 77 8.56 0.14 17.04
CA SER A 77 8.87 -0.68 15.85
C SER A 77 8.13 -0.22 14.59
N ALA A 78 7.41 0.92 14.65
CA ALA A 78 6.67 1.47 13.52
C ALA A 78 7.57 1.76 12.30
N ASN A 79 8.75 2.34 12.52
CA ASN A 79 9.71 2.61 11.45
C ASN A 79 10.12 1.35 10.70
N LYS A 80 10.28 0.23 11.40
CA LYS A 80 10.60 -1.07 10.80
C LYS A 80 9.48 -1.56 9.87
N VAL A 81 8.23 -1.41 10.28
CA VAL A 81 7.06 -1.74 9.46
C VAL A 81 6.97 -0.84 8.23
N GLN A 82 7.24 0.46 8.39
CA GLN A 82 7.26 1.41 7.28
C GLN A 82 8.39 1.11 6.29
N GLU A 83 9.55 0.68 6.76
CA GLU A 83 10.67 0.25 5.92
C GLU A 83 10.32 -1.01 5.13
N TYR A 84 9.67 -1.99 5.75
CA TYR A 84 9.14 -3.16 5.06
C TYR A 84 8.09 -2.77 4.02
N ALA A 85 7.17 -1.86 4.35
CA ALA A 85 6.18 -1.34 3.42
C ALA A 85 6.81 -0.65 2.20
N ALA A 86 7.85 0.15 2.41
CA ALA A 86 8.57 0.82 1.32
C ALA A 86 9.25 -0.17 0.35
N ASN A 87 9.59 -1.36 0.82
CA ASN A 87 10.21 -2.43 0.02
C ASN A 87 9.22 -3.50 -0.44
N ALA A 88 7.93 -3.44 -0.04
CA ALA A 88 6.93 -4.47 -0.29
C ALA A 88 6.70 -4.76 -1.78
N TYR A 89 6.90 -3.78 -2.65
CA TYR A 89 6.80 -3.99 -4.09
C TYR A 89 7.86 -4.97 -4.65
N LYS A 90 9.02 -5.09 -3.98
CA LYS A 90 10.08 -6.04 -4.34
C LYS A 90 9.89 -7.40 -3.67
N THR A 91 9.45 -7.40 -2.41
CA THR A 91 9.42 -8.61 -1.57
C THR A 91 8.10 -9.34 -1.64
N ALA A 92 7.00 -8.61 -1.85
CA ALA A 92 5.65 -9.16 -1.84
C ALA A 92 4.78 -8.68 -3.01
N GLY A 93 5.33 -7.92 -3.97
CA GLY A 93 4.60 -7.46 -5.16
C GLY A 93 3.41 -6.53 -4.87
N MET A 94 3.36 -5.92 -3.69
CA MET A 94 2.26 -5.06 -3.26
C MET A 94 2.70 -3.62 -3.00
N SER A 95 1.76 -2.68 -3.03
CA SER A 95 2.03 -1.28 -2.68
C SER A 95 2.29 -1.10 -1.18
N ALA A 96 2.94 0.01 -0.79
CA ALA A 96 3.16 0.34 0.61
C ALA A 96 1.83 0.49 1.39
N ASN A 97 0.81 1.09 0.78
CA ASN A 97 -0.52 1.22 1.37
C ASN A 97 -1.16 -0.14 1.63
N GLU A 98 -1.15 -1.01 0.62
CA GLU A 98 -1.69 -2.37 0.74
C GLU A 98 -0.94 -3.17 1.81
N TYR A 99 0.39 -3.07 1.86
CA TYR A 99 1.19 -3.69 2.90
C TYR A 99 0.77 -3.22 4.30
N MET A 100 0.75 -1.90 4.54
CA MET A 100 0.40 -1.34 5.84
C MET A 100 -1.05 -1.65 6.24
N SER A 101 -1.99 -1.57 5.30
CA SER A 101 -3.38 -1.94 5.51
C SER A 101 -3.51 -3.40 5.95
N THR A 102 -2.83 -4.30 5.24
CA THR A 102 -2.87 -5.74 5.56
C THR A 102 -2.22 -6.03 6.91
N VAL A 103 -1.03 -5.49 7.18
CA VAL A 103 -0.34 -5.67 8.47
C VAL A 103 -1.22 -5.19 9.62
N THR A 104 -1.80 -4.01 9.54
CA THR A 104 -2.63 -3.45 10.62
C THR A 104 -3.88 -4.27 10.87
N SER A 105 -4.44 -4.92 9.85
CA SER A 105 -5.67 -5.73 9.96
C SER A 105 -5.55 -6.92 10.92
N PHE A 106 -4.38 -7.54 11.06
CA PHE A 106 -4.15 -8.68 11.95
C PHE A 106 -3.16 -8.41 13.09
N SER A 107 -2.52 -7.24 13.12
CA SER A 107 -1.51 -6.87 14.12
C SER A 107 -1.99 -6.99 15.56
N ALA A 108 -3.23 -6.59 15.83
CA ALA A 108 -3.76 -6.64 17.20
C ALA A 108 -3.76 -8.07 17.75
N SER A 109 -4.13 -9.07 16.93
CA SER A 109 -4.10 -10.48 17.31
C SER A 109 -2.67 -10.99 17.45
N LEU A 110 -1.78 -10.60 16.56
CA LEU A 110 -0.37 -10.97 16.58
C LEU A 110 0.34 -10.41 17.82
N LEU A 111 0.15 -9.12 18.11
CA LEU A 111 0.70 -8.46 19.30
C LEU A 111 0.21 -9.12 20.58
N LYS A 112 -1.07 -9.49 20.66
CA LYS A 112 -1.62 -10.21 21.79
C LYS A 112 -0.94 -11.57 21.99
N SER A 113 -0.72 -12.31 20.90
CA SER A 113 -0.07 -13.62 20.94
C SER A 113 1.40 -13.55 21.36
N LEU A 114 2.05 -12.44 21.06
CA LEU A 114 3.48 -12.19 21.37
C LEU A 114 3.69 -11.40 22.68
N GLY A 115 2.66 -11.26 23.51
CA GLY A 115 2.77 -10.55 24.78
C GLY A 115 3.05 -9.05 24.64
N GLY A 116 2.73 -8.46 23.49
CA GLY A 116 2.95 -7.04 23.19
C GLY A 116 4.33 -6.71 22.62
N ASP A 117 5.15 -7.71 22.27
CA ASP A 117 6.46 -7.52 21.61
C ASP A 117 6.25 -6.99 20.18
N THR A 118 6.38 -5.67 20.03
CA THR A 118 6.14 -4.99 18.75
C THR A 118 7.21 -5.29 17.70
N ASP A 119 8.43 -5.60 18.11
CA ASP A 119 9.53 -5.89 17.20
C ASP A 119 9.36 -7.26 16.55
N LYS A 120 9.09 -8.29 17.34
CA LYS A 120 8.74 -9.62 16.83
C LYS A 120 7.45 -9.59 16.02
N ALA A 121 6.45 -8.80 16.43
CA ALA A 121 5.22 -8.66 15.69
C ALA A 121 5.47 -8.07 14.29
N ALA A 122 6.35 -7.08 14.16
CA ALA A 122 6.73 -6.52 12.87
C ALA A 122 7.45 -7.56 11.98
N GLU A 123 8.36 -8.35 12.54
CA GLU A 123 9.07 -9.41 11.81
C GLU A 123 8.12 -10.51 11.31
N TYR A 124 7.30 -11.04 12.21
CA TYR A 124 6.36 -12.11 11.84
C TYR A 124 5.29 -11.62 10.88
N ALA A 125 4.84 -10.37 11.01
CA ALA A 125 3.92 -9.76 10.06
C ALA A 125 4.55 -9.67 8.66
N ASN A 126 5.80 -9.22 8.57
CA ASN A 126 6.50 -9.14 7.29
C ASN A 126 6.70 -10.53 6.66
N GLN A 127 7.10 -11.52 7.45
CA GLN A 127 7.23 -12.89 6.98
C GLN A 127 5.89 -13.44 6.47
N ALA A 128 4.82 -13.26 7.24
CA ALA A 128 3.49 -13.71 6.86
C ALA A 128 3.02 -13.09 5.54
N LEU A 129 3.24 -11.77 5.32
CA LEU A 129 2.87 -11.14 4.06
C LEU A 129 3.69 -11.65 2.87
N THR A 130 4.97 -11.89 3.06
CA THR A 130 5.82 -12.46 2.03
C THR A 130 5.34 -13.88 1.66
N ASP A 131 5.06 -14.71 2.66
CA ASP A 131 4.56 -16.07 2.46
C ASP A 131 3.17 -16.07 1.79
N MET A 132 2.29 -15.14 2.16
CA MET A 132 0.98 -14.95 1.50
C MET A 132 1.13 -14.60 0.03
N SER A 133 2.04 -13.67 -0.29
CA SER A 133 2.31 -13.25 -1.67
C SER A 133 2.90 -14.38 -2.49
N ASP A 134 3.86 -15.11 -1.94
CA ASP A 134 4.45 -16.27 -2.60
C ASP A 134 3.41 -17.36 -2.88
N ASN A 135 2.51 -17.59 -1.94
CA ASN A 135 1.41 -18.54 -2.11
C ASN A 135 0.45 -18.05 -3.20
N ALA A 136 0.04 -16.78 -3.18
CA ALA A 136 -0.80 -16.19 -4.21
C ALA A 136 -0.22 -16.38 -5.61
N ASN A 137 1.07 -16.08 -5.76
CA ASN A 137 1.78 -16.17 -7.04
C ASN A 137 1.94 -17.61 -7.52
N LYS A 138 2.27 -18.55 -6.61
CA LYS A 138 2.49 -19.97 -6.97
C LYS A 138 1.21 -20.72 -7.27
N MET A 139 0.17 -20.41 -6.51
CA MET A 139 -1.08 -21.17 -6.54
C MET A 139 -2.18 -20.48 -7.34
N GLY A 140 -1.99 -19.23 -7.77
CA GLY A 140 -2.99 -18.46 -8.50
C GLY A 140 -4.20 -18.06 -7.66
N THR A 141 -4.06 -18.05 -6.33
CA THR A 141 -5.11 -17.62 -5.41
C THR A 141 -5.12 -16.11 -5.27
N SER A 142 -6.30 -15.51 -5.08
CA SER A 142 -6.33 -14.07 -4.79
C SER A 142 -5.71 -13.78 -3.42
N MET A 143 -4.94 -12.71 -3.33
CA MET A 143 -4.32 -12.26 -2.07
C MET A 143 -5.38 -12.05 -0.98
N GLU A 144 -6.55 -11.53 -1.35
CA GLU A 144 -7.68 -11.32 -0.43
C GLU A 144 -8.15 -12.62 0.24
N MET A 145 -8.26 -13.72 -0.51
CA MET A 145 -8.67 -15.02 0.04
C MET A 145 -7.62 -15.53 1.03
N ILE A 146 -6.34 -15.37 0.72
CA ILE A 146 -5.25 -15.77 1.60
C ILE A 146 -5.22 -14.91 2.86
N GLN A 147 -5.36 -13.59 2.73
CA GLN A 147 -5.45 -12.66 3.87
C GLN A 147 -6.60 -13.02 4.80
N ASN A 148 -7.78 -13.34 4.26
CA ASN A 148 -8.93 -13.77 5.05
C ASN A 148 -8.65 -15.07 5.83
N ALA A 149 -7.96 -16.03 5.23
CA ALA A 149 -7.56 -17.26 5.92
C ALA A 149 -6.57 -16.97 7.05
N TYR A 150 -5.54 -16.16 6.82
CA TYR A 150 -4.57 -15.76 7.85
C TYR A 150 -5.20 -14.97 8.99
N GLN A 151 -6.13 -14.06 8.70
CA GLN A 151 -6.91 -13.36 9.72
C GLN A 151 -7.79 -14.34 10.53
N GLY A 152 -8.37 -15.33 9.88
CA GLY A 152 -9.08 -16.40 10.53
C GLY A 152 -8.18 -17.16 11.52
N PHE A 153 -7.01 -17.57 11.08
CA PHE A 153 -6.02 -18.25 11.95
C PHE A 153 -5.62 -17.39 13.14
N ALA A 154 -5.31 -16.13 12.91
CA ALA A 154 -4.91 -15.20 13.97
C ALA A 154 -6.00 -15.00 15.03
N LYS A 155 -7.27 -15.18 14.65
CA LYS A 155 -8.45 -15.12 15.54
C LYS A 155 -8.90 -16.50 16.05
N GLN A 156 -8.16 -17.57 15.74
CA GLN A 156 -8.52 -18.97 16.03
C GLN A 156 -9.89 -19.38 15.41
N ASN A 157 -10.24 -18.73 14.31
CA ASN A 157 -11.44 -19.05 13.54
C ASN A 157 -11.05 -19.86 12.30
N TYR A 158 -11.31 -21.16 12.35
CA TYR A 158 -10.90 -22.11 11.31
C TYR A 158 -11.94 -22.29 10.19
N THR A 159 -13.06 -21.57 10.21
CA THR A 159 -14.10 -21.64 9.16
C THR A 159 -13.62 -21.06 7.83
N MET A 160 -12.53 -20.29 7.83
CA MET A 160 -11.92 -19.71 6.62
C MET A 160 -10.91 -20.63 5.94
N LEU A 161 -10.66 -21.84 6.48
CA LEU A 161 -9.76 -22.85 5.88
C LEU A 161 -10.21 -23.28 4.48
N ASP A 162 -11.51 -23.27 4.22
CA ASP A 162 -12.04 -23.61 2.91
C ASP A 162 -11.53 -22.68 1.80
N ASN A 163 -11.17 -21.44 2.12
CA ASN A 163 -10.55 -20.51 1.18
C ASN A 163 -9.14 -20.95 0.73
N LEU A 164 -8.44 -21.76 1.52
CA LEU A 164 -7.17 -22.38 1.13
C LEU A 164 -7.38 -23.73 0.43
N ASN A 165 -8.49 -24.38 0.67
CA ASN A 165 -8.77 -25.75 0.21
C ASN A 165 -9.38 -25.80 -1.20
N THR A 166 -9.99 -24.70 -1.68
CA THR A 166 -10.49 -24.59 -3.06
C THR A 166 -9.40 -24.72 -4.12
N MET A 167 -8.14 -24.71 -3.72
CA MET A 167 -6.99 -24.85 -4.59
C MET A 167 -6.57 -26.29 -4.84
N GLY A 168 -6.85 -27.20 -3.89
CA GLY A 168 -6.63 -28.65 -4.10
C GLY A 168 -7.62 -29.28 -5.06
N ALA A 169 -8.80 -28.68 -5.23
CA ALA A 169 -9.86 -29.20 -6.10
C ALA A 169 -9.70 -28.82 -7.59
N LEU A 170 -8.88 -27.80 -7.89
CA LEU A 170 -8.58 -27.39 -9.27
C LEU A 170 -7.31 -28.09 -9.85
N ALA A 171 -6.57 -28.83 -9.02
CA ALA A 171 -5.37 -29.56 -9.41
C ALA A 171 -5.60 -31.08 -9.57
N ALA A 172 -6.83 -31.54 -9.42
CA ALA A 172 -7.29 -32.92 -9.67
C ALA A 172 -8.18 -32.99 -10.90
#